data_59756019018236ed3bf09d7a050cf69a
#
_entry.id   59756019018236ed3bf09d7a050cf69a
#
_cell.length_a   1.000
_cell.length_b   1.000
_cell.length_c   1.000
_cell.angle_alpha   90.00
_cell.angle_beta   90.00
_cell.angle_gamma   90.00
#
_symmetry.space_group_name_H-M   'P 1'
#
loop_
_entity.id
_entity.type
_entity.pdbx_description
1 polymer ?
#
loop_
_entity_poly.entity_id
_entity_poly.type
_entity_poly.pdbx_seq_one_letter_code
_entity_poly.pdbx_strand_id
1 'polypeptide(L)'
;MEVLRQYFGFSSFREGQQTLIDAVLAGRDVLGVMPTGGGKSLCYELPALLLPGLTLVISPLISLMKDQVMALQNAGIPAGCIHSAMSVEELREAYRDTRFGAYKILYIAPERLLTDGFCALAQELEISLLAVDEAHCISQWGQDFRPSYLKILDFLQKLPRRPALAAFTATATAQVRSDIVRILQLQDPVTVVTGFDRPNLRFEVLRPQDKRRALLELLEERRDKSGIVYCATRKGVEQICELLQSSGFAASRYHAGLSPDERRQNQEDFICDRCTVMVATNAFGMGIDKSNVSYVIHCNMPKSVEAYYQEAGRAGRDGAPADCILLFSPGDITTAKYLILNQTENDELTDEERQAVQAQDLIRLEQMTGYCKTTGCLRGYLLDYFGQPHAPRCENCGNCQAEYDLQDLTREAQMILSCVVRVRTRLGYCVGTALLGQVLRGSRAARVRELGLEDLPTYGLMRDLPAGRIRELLELLEAGGYLQTDPVHGGVDTTPQAAEVLFHGQRVEVSVKRQPLQDQPARGRAKAKAERPKKAEDDLLAALKALRLRLSQEQHIPAYIICTNATLLDMAARHPCTIEELLEVSGIGQAKAERFGDAFLKELEHYEQTHGRNAP
;
A
#
# COMPACT_ATOMS: atom_id res chain seq x y z
N MET A 1 2.37 -23.86 19.72
CA MET A 1 2.64 -22.73 20.63
C MET A 1 4.12 -22.63 21.01
N GLU A 2 4.76 -23.73 21.40
CA GLU A 2 6.19 -23.75 21.75
C GLU A 2 7.10 -23.28 20.61
N VAL A 3 6.94 -23.82 19.41
CA VAL A 3 7.67 -23.40 18.18
C VAL A 3 7.43 -21.94 17.85
N LEU A 4 6.19 -21.43 18.02
CA LEU A 4 5.87 -20.01 17.82
C LEU A 4 6.67 -19.11 18.75
N ARG A 5 6.77 -19.48 20.03
CA ARG A 5 7.54 -18.73 21.03
C ARG A 5 9.04 -18.82 20.77
N GLN A 6 9.52 -20.02 20.48
CA GLN A 6 10.95 -20.30 20.30
C GLN A 6 11.57 -19.54 19.13
N TYR A 7 10.96 -19.62 17.94
CA TYR A 7 11.54 -19.06 16.71
C TYR A 7 11.07 -17.63 16.44
N PHE A 8 9.81 -17.30 16.75
CA PHE A 8 9.20 -16.02 16.37
C PHE A 8 8.98 -15.08 17.58
N GLY A 9 9.09 -15.57 18.82
CA GLY A 9 8.93 -14.78 20.04
C GLY A 9 7.49 -14.31 20.30
N PHE A 10 6.49 -14.97 19.71
CA PHE A 10 5.08 -14.62 19.92
C PHE A 10 4.41 -15.62 20.87
N SER A 11 3.59 -15.10 21.79
CA SER A 11 2.84 -15.89 22.78
C SER A 11 1.44 -16.28 22.33
N SER A 12 0.93 -15.69 21.25
CA SER A 12 -0.40 -15.94 20.71
C SER A 12 -0.46 -15.71 19.20
N PHE A 13 -1.41 -16.35 18.54
CA PHE A 13 -1.74 -16.10 17.14
C PHE A 13 -2.63 -14.87 17.00
N ARG A 14 -2.50 -14.19 15.87
CA ARG A 14 -3.47 -13.19 15.41
C ARG A 14 -4.71 -13.89 14.86
N GLU A 15 -5.78 -13.13 14.70
CA GLU A 15 -7.04 -13.62 14.12
C GLU A 15 -6.82 -14.37 12.80
N GLY A 16 -7.40 -15.55 12.69
CA GLY A 16 -7.35 -16.40 11.50
C GLY A 16 -6.05 -17.20 11.30
N GLN A 17 -4.92 -16.83 11.93
CA GLN A 17 -3.64 -17.54 11.75
C GLN A 17 -3.72 -18.98 12.22
N GLN A 18 -4.26 -19.21 13.42
CA GLN A 18 -4.35 -20.55 13.98
C GLN A 18 -5.18 -21.47 13.09
N THR A 19 -6.33 -21.00 12.60
CA THR A 19 -7.21 -21.77 11.70
C THR A 19 -6.48 -22.22 10.43
N LEU A 20 -5.70 -21.31 9.82
CA LEU A 20 -4.93 -21.62 8.61
C LEU A 20 -3.78 -22.60 8.92
N ILE A 21 -3.05 -22.38 10.01
CA ILE A 21 -1.93 -23.23 10.44
C ILE A 21 -2.42 -24.66 10.72
N ASP A 22 -3.50 -24.80 11.49
CA ASP A 22 -4.06 -26.10 11.83
C ASP A 22 -4.56 -26.84 10.58
N ALA A 23 -5.16 -26.13 9.61
CA ALA A 23 -5.59 -26.71 8.35
C ALA A 23 -4.40 -27.20 7.50
N VAL A 24 -3.34 -26.40 7.39
CA VAL A 24 -2.09 -26.81 6.68
C VAL A 24 -1.46 -28.02 7.34
N LEU A 25 -1.37 -28.07 8.66
CA LEU A 25 -0.83 -29.21 9.42
C LEU A 25 -1.68 -30.47 9.27
N ALA A 26 -2.99 -30.31 9.02
CA ALA A 26 -3.91 -31.42 8.69
C ALA A 26 -3.82 -31.85 7.21
N GLY A 27 -2.93 -31.25 6.41
CA GLY A 27 -2.75 -31.57 4.99
C GLY A 27 -3.86 -31.00 4.09
N ARG A 28 -4.64 -30.02 4.55
CA ARG A 28 -5.70 -29.37 3.78
C ARG A 28 -5.16 -28.15 3.02
N ASP A 29 -5.76 -27.88 1.88
CA ASP A 29 -5.50 -26.63 1.16
C ASP A 29 -6.08 -25.44 1.91
N VAL A 30 -5.42 -24.27 1.79
CA VAL A 30 -5.88 -23.04 2.45
C VAL A 30 -5.81 -21.84 1.50
N LEU A 31 -6.73 -20.89 1.72
CA LEU A 31 -6.69 -19.54 1.14
C LEU A 31 -6.74 -18.51 2.26
N GLY A 32 -5.63 -17.81 2.47
CA GLY A 32 -5.50 -16.74 3.46
C GLY A 32 -5.54 -15.36 2.79
N VAL A 33 -6.58 -14.56 3.05
CA VAL A 33 -6.65 -13.15 2.65
C VAL A 33 -6.50 -12.30 3.91
N MET A 34 -5.31 -11.73 4.06
CA MET A 34 -4.91 -11.02 5.27
C MET A 34 -4.20 -9.72 4.89
N PRO A 35 -4.49 -8.58 5.54
CA PRO A 35 -3.89 -7.30 5.18
C PRO A 35 -2.35 -7.34 5.29
N THR A 36 -1.70 -6.37 4.65
CA THR A 36 -0.25 -6.18 4.82
C THR A 36 0.07 -5.98 6.32
N GLY A 37 1.06 -6.71 6.83
CA GLY A 37 1.36 -6.73 8.27
C GLY A 37 0.47 -7.66 9.10
N GLY A 38 -0.50 -8.36 8.50
CA GLY A 38 -1.37 -9.34 9.17
C GLY A 38 -0.66 -10.65 9.58
N GLY A 39 0.60 -10.85 9.19
CA GLY A 39 1.39 -12.03 9.53
C GLY A 39 1.10 -13.24 8.65
N LYS A 40 0.86 -13.03 7.34
CA LYS A 40 0.66 -14.09 6.33
C LYS A 40 1.79 -15.13 6.33
N SER A 41 3.04 -14.65 6.35
CA SER A 41 4.22 -15.51 6.26
C SER A 41 4.26 -16.54 7.39
N LEU A 42 3.87 -16.17 8.60
CA LEU A 42 3.80 -17.10 9.73
C LEU A 42 2.89 -18.30 9.47
N CYS A 43 1.84 -18.13 8.65
CA CYS A 43 0.88 -19.19 8.37
C CYS A 43 1.45 -20.34 7.51
N TYR A 44 2.59 -20.14 6.84
CA TYR A 44 3.32 -21.21 6.15
C TYR A 44 4.71 -21.47 6.75
N GLU A 45 5.34 -20.48 7.37
CA GLU A 45 6.66 -20.63 8.01
C GLU A 45 6.60 -21.52 9.25
N LEU A 46 5.59 -21.35 10.10
CA LEU A 46 5.44 -22.18 11.30
C LEU A 46 5.08 -23.64 10.95
N PRO A 47 4.10 -23.92 10.06
CA PRO A 47 3.89 -25.28 9.58
C PRO A 47 5.12 -25.91 8.94
N ALA A 48 5.91 -25.14 8.21
CA ALA A 48 7.15 -25.63 7.60
C ALA A 48 8.08 -26.28 8.65
N LEU A 49 8.17 -25.73 9.86
CA LEU A 49 9.01 -26.28 10.92
C LEU A 49 8.48 -27.59 11.53
N LEU A 50 7.18 -27.83 11.40
CA LEU A 50 6.48 -28.98 11.99
C LEU A 50 6.24 -30.11 10.99
N LEU A 51 6.11 -29.79 9.69
CA LEU A 51 5.90 -30.76 8.63
C LEU A 51 7.21 -31.50 8.29
N PRO A 52 7.17 -32.74 7.81
CA PRO A 52 8.35 -33.39 7.22
C PRO A 52 8.76 -32.71 5.91
N GLY A 53 9.96 -33.02 5.40
CA GLY A 53 10.42 -32.56 4.09
C GLY A 53 10.56 -31.05 3.94
N LEU A 54 10.38 -30.57 2.72
CA LEU A 54 10.60 -29.19 2.30
C LEU A 54 9.27 -28.42 2.16
N THR A 55 9.25 -27.17 2.60
CA THR A 55 8.22 -26.19 2.21
C THR A 55 8.75 -25.34 1.07
N LEU A 56 8.06 -25.39 -0.07
CA LEU A 56 8.35 -24.57 -1.24
C LEU A 56 7.46 -23.32 -1.23
N VAL A 57 8.03 -22.14 -1.33
CA VAL A 57 7.31 -20.85 -1.33
C VAL A 57 7.51 -20.16 -2.67
N ILE A 58 6.43 -19.98 -3.42
CA ILE A 58 6.45 -19.24 -4.69
C ILE A 58 6.20 -17.77 -4.38
N SER A 59 7.14 -16.91 -4.77
CA SER A 59 7.06 -15.47 -4.54
C SER A 59 7.47 -14.69 -5.79
N PRO A 60 6.78 -13.55 -6.12
CA PRO A 60 6.97 -12.86 -7.40
C PRO A 60 8.21 -11.97 -7.46
N LEU A 61 8.90 -11.74 -6.34
CA LEU A 61 9.94 -10.72 -6.25
C LEU A 61 11.20 -11.21 -5.55
N ILE A 62 12.31 -11.01 -6.22
CA ILE A 62 13.64 -11.41 -5.74
C ILE A 62 14.01 -10.69 -4.43
N SER A 63 13.71 -9.39 -4.32
CA SER A 63 14.00 -8.61 -3.11
C SER A 63 13.24 -9.16 -1.90
N LEU A 64 11.93 -9.44 -2.07
CA LEU A 64 11.11 -10.03 -1.02
C LEU A 64 11.64 -11.39 -0.57
N MET A 65 11.98 -12.26 -1.52
CA MET A 65 12.55 -13.57 -1.20
C MET A 65 13.83 -13.45 -0.37
N LYS A 66 14.75 -12.54 -0.75
CA LYS A 66 16.00 -12.32 -0.02
C LYS A 66 15.77 -11.80 1.39
N ASP A 67 14.84 -10.84 1.56
CA ASP A 67 14.52 -10.28 2.86
C ASP A 67 13.87 -11.33 3.78
N GLN A 68 12.96 -12.16 3.26
CA GLN A 68 12.34 -13.26 4.01
C GLN A 68 13.38 -14.33 4.40
N VAL A 69 14.23 -14.75 3.47
CA VAL A 69 15.31 -15.71 3.75
C VAL A 69 16.24 -15.19 4.85
N MET A 70 16.66 -13.93 4.76
CA MET A 70 17.51 -13.31 5.77
C MET A 70 16.81 -13.25 7.15
N ALA A 71 15.53 -12.92 7.19
CA ALA A 71 14.75 -12.89 8.44
C ALA A 71 14.64 -14.28 9.07
N LEU A 72 14.37 -15.31 8.27
CA LEU A 72 14.31 -16.70 8.72
C LEU A 72 15.65 -17.22 9.25
N GLN A 73 16.74 -16.95 8.50
CA GLN A 73 18.09 -17.34 8.94
C GLN A 73 18.49 -16.66 10.25
N ASN A 74 18.15 -15.37 10.43
CA ASN A 74 18.37 -14.65 11.69
C ASN A 74 17.49 -15.18 12.85
N ALA A 75 16.36 -15.83 12.55
CA ALA A 75 15.55 -16.54 13.52
C ALA A 75 16.04 -17.98 13.78
N GLY A 76 17.15 -18.41 13.15
CA GLY A 76 17.70 -19.76 13.26
C GLY A 76 16.97 -20.81 12.42
N ILE A 77 16.20 -20.39 11.40
CA ILE A 77 15.44 -21.27 10.51
C ILE A 77 16.22 -21.44 9.19
N PRO A 78 16.60 -22.67 8.79
CA PRO A 78 17.28 -22.93 7.54
C PRO A 78 16.40 -22.59 6.34
N ALA A 79 16.73 -21.52 5.60
CA ALA A 79 16.00 -21.07 4.44
C ALA A 79 16.94 -20.68 3.30
N GLY A 80 16.49 -20.88 2.05
CA GLY A 80 17.19 -20.49 0.83
C GLY A 80 16.26 -19.91 -0.21
N CYS A 81 16.83 -19.39 -1.32
CA CYS A 81 16.04 -18.92 -2.45
C CYS A 81 16.68 -19.28 -3.79
N ILE A 82 15.82 -19.45 -4.83
CA ILE A 82 16.22 -19.68 -6.22
C ILE A 82 15.50 -18.68 -7.12
N HIS A 83 16.27 -17.86 -7.85
CA HIS A 83 15.73 -16.80 -8.71
C HIS A 83 16.57 -16.58 -9.98
N SER A 84 16.05 -15.74 -10.90
CA SER A 84 16.66 -15.51 -12.22
C SER A 84 17.98 -14.73 -12.18
N ALA A 85 18.22 -13.93 -11.14
CA ALA A 85 19.42 -13.10 -11.02
C ALA A 85 20.61 -13.82 -10.36
N MET A 86 20.51 -15.13 -10.08
CA MET A 86 21.62 -15.93 -9.55
C MET A 86 22.62 -16.28 -10.65
N SER A 87 23.91 -16.29 -10.31
CA SER A 87 24.96 -16.84 -11.15
C SER A 87 24.81 -18.38 -11.29
N VAL A 88 25.50 -18.96 -12.24
CA VAL A 88 25.48 -20.42 -12.47
C VAL A 88 26.04 -21.17 -11.25
N GLU A 89 27.05 -20.62 -10.61
CA GLU A 89 27.69 -21.17 -9.42
C GLU A 89 26.72 -21.13 -8.22
N GLU A 90 26.13 -19.98 -7.93
CA GLU A 90 25.13 -19.82 -6.86
C GLU A 90 23.93 -20.77 -7.07
N LEU A 91 23.47 -20.90 -8.30
CA LEU A 91 22.36 -21.80 -8.63
C LEU A 91 22.72 -23.27 -8.39
N ARG A 92 23.92 -23.70 -8.79
CA ARG A 92 24.42 -25.06 -8.55
C ARG A 92 24.56 -25.35 -7.05
N GLU A 93 25.05 -24.40 -6.30
CA GLU A 93 25.15 -24.49 -4.85
C GLU A 93 23.78 -24.61 -4.20
N ALA A 94 22.84 -23.73 -4.54
CA ALA A 94 21.47 -23.81 -4.05
C ALA A 94 20.76 -25.14 -4.38
N TYR A 95 20.98 -25.70 -5.56
CA TYR A 95 20.44 -27.02 -5.94
C TYR A 95 21.07 -28.15 -5.13
N ARG A 96 22.40 -28.10 -4.95
CA ARG A 96 23.12 -29.07 -4.12
C ARG A 96 22.60 -29.04 -2.68
N ASP A 97 22.55 -27.87 -2.08
CA ASP A 97 22.16 -27.68 -0.68
C ASP A 97 20.68 -28.08 -0.47
N THR A 98 19.81 -27.77 -1.43
CA THR A 98 18.41 -28.22 -1.40
C THR A 98 18.33 -29.76 -1.45
N ARG A 99 19.10 -30.41 -2.34
CA ARG A 99 19.13 -31.90 -2.47
C ARG A 99 19.59 -32.58 -1.19
N PHE A 100 20.54 -31.97 -0.46
CA PHE A 100 21.05 -32.50 0.81
C PHE A 100 20.22 -32.08 2.03
N GLY A 101 19.07 -31.42 1.83
CA GLY A 101 18.16 -31.06 2.91
C GLY A 101 18.67 -29.92 3.80
N ALA A 102 19.57 -29.07 3.28
CA ALA A 102 20.08 -27.92 4.03
C ALA A 102 19.01 -26.85 4.31
N TYR A 103 17.92 -26.86 3.57
CA TYR A 103 16.82 -25.89 3.74
C TYR A 103 15.54 -26.55 4.20
N LYS A 104 14.85 -25.90 5.12
CA LYS A 104 13.50 -26.25 5.56
C LYS A 104 12.44 -25.51 4.75
N ILE A 105 12.78 -24.28 4.35
CA ILE A 105 11.96 -23.40 3.51
C ILE A 105 12.79 -22.95 2.30
N LEU A 106 12.25 -23.16 1.10
CA LEU A 106 12.88 -22.71 -0.15
C LEU A 106 11.95 -21.76 -0.88
N TYR A 107 12.37 -20.52 -1.04
CA TYR A 107 11.69 -19.55 -1.88
C TYR A 107 12.10 -19.74 -3.34
N ILE A 108 11.13 -19.65 -4.26
CA ILE A 108 11.39 -19.78 -5.69
C ILE A 108 10.60 -18.76 -6.50
N ALA A 109 11.28 -18.17 -7.48
CA ALA A 109 10.63 -17.32 -8.46
C ALA A 109 9.79 -18.16 -9.45
N PRO A 110 8.57 -17.74 -9.82
CA PRO A 110 7.63 -18.55 -10.60
C PRO A 110 8.18 -18.95 -11.97
N GLU A 111 9.03 -18.13 -12.60
CA GLU A 111 9.67 -18.44 -13.88
C GLU A 111 10.69 -19.59 -13.81
N ARG A 112 11.14 -19.96 -12.60
CA ARG A 112 12.06 -21.08 -12.40
C ARG A 112 11.39 -22.43 -12.24
N LEU A 113 10.09 -22.48 -11.95
CA LEU A 113 9.35 -23.71 -11.64
C LEU A 113 9.44 -24.78 -12.73
N LEU A 114 9.33 -24.38 -14.00
CA LEU A 114 9.31 -25.30 -15.14
C LEU A 114 10.69 -25.45 -15.83
N THR A 115 11.77 -24.95 -15.24
CA THR A 115 13.11 -25.23 -15.76
C THR A 115 13.46 -26.71 -15.56
N ASP A 116 14.11 -27.34 -16.55
CA ASP A 116 14.43 -28.78 -16.50
C ASP A 116 15.23 -29.13 -15.23
N GLY A 117 16.21 -28.31 -14.86
CA GLY A 117 17.01 -28.53 -13.66
C GLY A 117 16.20 -28.50 -12.37
N PHE A 118 15.23 -27.58 -12.24
CA PHE A 118 14.40 -27.52 -11.06
C PHE A 118 13.34 -28.61 -11.03
N CYS A 119 12.73 -28.93 -12.17
CA CYS A 119 11.78 -30.05 -12.28
C CYS A 119 12.45 -31.38 -11.88
N ALA A 120 13.67 -31.65 -12.35
CA ALA A 120 14.41 -32.83 -11.98
C ALA A 120 14.72 -32.88 -10.47
N LEU A 121 15.15 -31.76 -9.90
CA LEU A 121 15.39 -31.65 -8.46
C LEU A 121 14.10 -31.90 -7.66
N ALA A 122 13.00 -31.25 -8.04
CA ALA A 122 11.72 -31.33 -7.33
C ALA A 122 11.14 -32.77 -7.31
N GLN A 123 11.44 -33.60 -8.31
CA GLN A 123 11.04 -35.00 -8.34
C GLN A 123 11.78 -35.87 -7.32
N GLU A 124 12.96 -35.43 -6.87
CA GLU A 124 13.76 -36.16 -5.88
C GLU A 124 13.42 -35.72 -4.43
N LEU A 125 12.68 -34.61 -4.26
CA LEU A 125 12.41 -33.99 -2.96
C LEU A 125 11.04 -34.39 -2.40
N GLU A 126 10.97 -34.55 -1.09
CA GLU A 126 9.72 -34.61 -0.36
C GLU A 126 9.22 -33.18 -0.10
N ILE A 127 8.29 -32.69 -0.93
CA ILE A 127 7.66 -31.39 -0.78
C ILE A 127 6.34 -31.58 -0.01
N SER A 128 6.29 -31.14 1.24
CA SER A 128 5.11 -31.31 2.09
C SER A 128 4.10 -30.17 1.98
N LEU A 129 4.59 -28.96 1.68
CA LEU A 129 3.79 -27.75 1.55
C LEU A 129 4.27 -26.91 0.35
N LEU A 130 3.33 -26.46 -0.46
CA LEU A 130 3.58 -25.44 -1.48
C LEU A 130 2.78 -24.19 -1.14
N ALA A 131 3.47 -23.15 -0.70
CA ALA A 131 2.89 -21.87 -0.42
C ALA A 131 2.98 -20.94 -1.65
N VAL A 132 1.91 -20.26 -1.98
CA VAL A 132 1.84 -19.27 -3.07
C VAL A 132 1.63 -17.91 -2.43
N ASP A 133 2.71 -17.14 -2.33
CA ASP A 133 2.64 -15.77 -1.83
C ASP A 133 2.20 -14.82 -2.96
N GLU A 134 1.56 -13.71 -2.59
CA GLU A 134 0.90 -12.76 -3.49
C GLU A 134 0.03 -13.47 -4.56
N ALA A 135 -0.79 -14.43 -4.11
CA ALA A 135 -1.59 -15.30 -4.97
C ALA A 135 -2.55 -14.55 -5.92
N HIS A 136 -2.83 -13.25 -5.65
CA HIS A 136 -3.60 -12.40 -6.55
C HIS A 136 -2.95 -12.23 -7.94
N CYS A 137 -1.63 -12.47 -8.05
CA CYS A 137 -0.90 -12.44 -9.33
C CYS A 137 -1.37 -13.47 -10.34
N ILE A 138 -2.12 -14.50 -9.91
CA ILE A 138 -2.65 -15.55 -10.80
C ILE A 138 -3.90 -15.12 -11.57
N SER A 139 -4.61 -14.09 -11.09
CA SER A 139 -5.88 -13.63 -11.66
C SER A 139 -5.67 -12.42 -12.56
N GLN A 140 -6.26 -12.43 -13.76
CA GLN A 140 -6.31 -11.26 -14.64
C GLN A 140 -7.10 -10.09 -14.00
N TRP A 141 -7.94 -10.41 -13.02
CA TRP A 141 -8.63 -9.42 -12.19
C TRP A 141 -7.81 -8.95 -10.99
N GLY A 142 -6.60 -9.51 -10.78
CA GLY A 142 -5.62 -9.06 -9.79
C GLY A 142 -4.86 -7.81 -10.26
N GLN A 143 -4.33 -7.02 -9.34
CA GLN A 143 -3.63 -5.77 -9.67
C GLN A 143 -2.27 -5.94 -10.36
N ASP A 144 -1.65 -7.11 -10.29
CA ASP A 144 -0.32 -7.44 -10.83
C ASP A 144 -0.37 -8.85 -11.45
N PHE A 145 -1.15 -8.99 -12.54
CA PHE A 145 -1.27 -10.27 -13.23
C PHE A 145 0.07 -10.70 -13.82
N ARG A 146 0.48 -11.93 -13.51
CA ARG A 146 1.72 -12.55 -14.00
C ARG A 146 1.45 -13.90 -14.66
N PRO A 147 1.61 -14.04 -15.97
CA PRO A 147 1.44 -15.30 -16.67
C PRO A 147 2.27 -16.47 -16.10
N SER A 148 3.46 -16.15 -15.56
CA SER A 148 4.31 -17.15 -14.91
C SER A 148 3.64 -17.84 -13.70
N TYR A 149 2.66 -17.23 -13.04
CA TYR A 149 1.88 -17.87 -11.96
C TYR A 149 0.94 -18.94 -12.48
N LEU A 150 0.49 -18.89 -13.73
CA LEU A 150 -0.31 -19.96 -14.35
C LEU A 150 0.47 -21.27 -14.47
N LYS A 151 1.80 -21.19 -14.56
CA LYS A 151 2.71 -22.35 -14.63
C LYS A 151 2.79 -23.15 -13.31
N ILE A 152 2.25 -22.63 -12.22
CA ILE A 152 2.22 -23.33 -10.92
C ILE A 152 1.44 -24.65 -11.04
N LEU A 153 0.32 -24.66 -11.75
CA LEU A 153 -0.47 -25.85 -11.95
C LEU A 153 0.29 -26.92 -12.76
N ASP A 154 0.97 -26.52 -13.85
CA ASP A 154 1.79 -27.42 -14.66
C ASP A 154 2.95 -28.03 -13.85
N PHE A 155 3.54 -27.24 -12.96
CA PHE A 155 4.57 -27.73 -12.05
C PHE A 155 4.01 -28.76 -11.05
N LEU A 156 2.84 -28.50 -10.46
CA LEU A 156 2.19 -29.43 -9.54
C LEU A 156 1.92 -30.80 -10.18
N GLN A 157 1.56 -30.82 -11.47
CA GLN A 157 1.31 -32.06 -12.21
C GLN A 157 2.60 -32.90 -12.45
N LYS A 158 3.78 -32.26 -12.35
CA LYS A 158 5.08 -32.96 -12.52
C LYS A 158 5.61 -33.53 -11.21
N LEU A 159 5.03 -33.16 -10.06
CA LEU A 159 5.45 -33.68 -8.77
C LEU A 159 4.97 -35.11 -8.57
N PRO A 160 5.79 -36.00 -7.94
CA PRO A 160 5.41 -37.37 -7.65
C PRO A 160 4.19 -37.48 -6.73
N ARG A 161 4.03 -36.51 -5.83
CA ARG A 161 2.92 -36.39 -4.89
C ARG A 161 2.50 -34.93 -4.78
N ARG A 162 1.20 -34.66 -4.83
CA ARG A 162 0.66 -33.32 -4.63
C ARG A 162 0.83 -32.90 -3.16
N PRO A 163 1.55 -31.81 -2.87
CA PRO A 163 1.62 -31.25 -1.51
C PRO A 163 0.31 -30.55 -1.14
N ALA A 164 0.14 -30.22 0.16
CA ALA A 164 -0.85 -29.24 0.57
C ALA A 164 -0.56 -27.89 -0.09
N LEU A 165 -1.59 -27.18 -0.53
CA LEU A 165 -1.47 -25.85 -1.13
C LEU A 165 -1.93 -24.76 -0.18
N ALA A 166 -1.11 -23.72 -0.02
CA ALA A 166 -1.43 -22.59 0.81
C ALA A 166 -1.28 -21.28 0.02
N ALA A 167 -2.40 -20.70 -0.40
CA ALA A 167 -2.42 -19.44 -1.15
C ALA A 167 -2.64 -18.25 -0.22
N PHE A 168 -1.78 -17.22 -0.34
CA PHE A 168 -1.85 -16.02 0.50
C PHE A 168 -1.82 -14.75 -0.33
N THR A 169 -2.63 -13.76 0.08
CA THR A 169 -2.60 -12.42 -0.52
C THR A 169 -3.05 -11.36 0.48
N ALA A 170 -2.65 -10.11 0.26
CA ALA A 170 -3.12 -8.99 1.05
C ALA A 170 -4.40 -8.35 0.47
N THR A 171 -4.60 -8.47 -0.84
CA THR A 171 -5.65 -7.77 -1.58
C THR A 171 -6.34 -8.75 -2.53
N ALA A 172 -7.58 -9.11 -2.22
CA ALA A 172 -8.36 -9.96 -3.11
C ALA A 172 -9.85 -9.64 -2.98
N THR A 173 -10.45 -9.13 -4.04
CA THR A 173 -11.91 -9.03 -4.18
C THR A 173 -12.54 -10.43 -4.24
N ALA A 174 -13.87 -10.53 -4.15
CA ALA A 174 -14.57 -11.80 -4.25
C ALA A 174 -14.23 -12.55 -5.55
N GLN A 175 -14.14 -11.82 -6.68
CA GLN A 175 -13.77 -12.37 -7.98
C GLN A 175 -12.33 -12.95 -7.96
N VAL A 176 -11.38 -12.21 -7.44
CA VAL A 176 -9.97 -12.66 -7.36
C VAL A 176 -9.84 -13.90 -6.47
N ARG A 177 -10.58 -13.95 -5.33
CA ARG A 177 -10.61 -15.15 -4.47
C ARG A 177 -11.14 -16.38 -5.20
N SER A 178 -12.23 -16.23 -5.96
CA SER A 178 -12.79 -17.31 -6.78
C SER A 178 -11.81 -17.80 -7.85
N ASP A 179 -11.10 -16.87 -8.50
CA ASP A 179 -10.07 -17.21 -9.50
C ASP A 179 -8.90 -17.97 -8.87
N ILE A 180 -8.39 -17.54 -7.72
CA ILE A 180 -7.30 -18.23 -7.01
C ILE A 180 -7.69 -19.69 -6.75
N VAL A 181 -8.88 -19.92 -6.17
CA VAL A 181 -9.37 -21.28 -5.88
C VAL A 181 -9.47 -22.12 -7.15
N ARG A 182 -10.07 -21.56 -8.21
CA ARG A 182 -10.30 -22.23 -9.48
C ARG A 182 -9.00 -22.53 -10.23
N ILE A 183 -8.11 -21.55 -10.37
CA ILE A 183 -6.90 -21.66 -11.19
C ILE A 183 -5.85 -22.53 -10.50
N LEU A 184 -5.65 -22.40 -9.18
CA LEU A 184 -4.76 -23.28 -8.42
C LEU A 184 -5.37 -24.66 -8.15
N GLN A 185 -6.63 -24.89 -8.50
CA GLN A 185 -7.38 -26.13 -8.23
C GLN A 185 -7.28 -26.53 -6.74
N LEU A 186 -7.52 -25.55 -5.84
CA LEU A 186 -7.52 -25.83 -4.40
C LEU A 186 -8.64 -26.79 -4.05
N GLN A 187 -8.32 -27.83 -3.29
CA GLN A 187 -9.24 -28.91 -2.92
C GLN A 187 -9.91 -28.60 -1.58
N ASP A 188 -11.19 -28.28 -1.58
CA ASP A 188 -11.98 -27.94 -0.38
C ASP A 188 -11.19 -27.02 0.60
N PRO A 189 -10.72 -25.85 0.13
CA PRO A 189 -9.79 -25.06 0.92
C PRO A 189 -10.45 -24.42 2.14
N VAL A 190 -9.73 -24.40 3.25
CA VAL A 190 -10.09 -23.55 4.38
C VAL A 190 -9.78 -22.10 4.00
N THR A 191 -10.84 -21.30 3.82
CA THR A 191 -10.70 -19.89 3.45
C THR A 191 -10.87 -18.99 4.67
N VAL A 192 -9.87 -18.15 4.93
CA VAL A 192 -9.89 -17.14 5.99
C VAL A 192 -9.67 -15.77 5.39
N VAL A 193 -10.59 -14.85 5.67
CA VAL A 193 -10.49 -13.43 5.33
C VAL A 193 -10.55 -12.66 6.64
N THR A 194 -9.40 -12.14 7.12
CA THR A 194 -9.31 -11.48 8.43
C THR A 194 -9.76 -10.02 8.41
N GLY A 195 -10.26 -9.55 7.27
CA GLY A 195 -10.70 -8.17 7.10
C GLY A 195 -9.61 -7.25 6.56
N PHE A 196 -10.08 -6.10 6.05
CA PHE A 196 -9.24 -5.07 5.43
C PHE A 196 -9.17 -3.81 6.29
N ASP A 197 -9.85 -3.78 7.45
CA ASP A 197 -9.80 -2.60 8.32
C ASP A 197 -8.46 -2.50 9.06
N ARG A 198 -7.87 -1.33 8.96
CA ARG A 198 -6.64 -0.93 9.66
C ARG A 198 -6.95 0.32 10.50
N PRO A 199 -7.51 0.16 11.72
CA PRO A 199 -7.98 1.29 12.52
C PRO A 199 -6.87 2.28 12.91
N ASN A 200 -5.62 1.84 12.94
CA ASN A 200 -4.45 2.69 13.19
C ASN A 200 -4.05 3.61 12.02
N LEU A 201 -4.56 3.37 10.80
CA LEU A 201 -4.27 4.22 9.64
C LEU A 201 -5.28 5.36 9.52
N ARG A 202 -4.81 6.59 9.36
CA ARG A 202 -5.63 7.75 9.06
C ARG A 202 -5.52 8.06 7.56
N PHE A 203 -6.63 7.92 6.83
CA PHE A 203 -6.70 8.21 5.40
C PHE A 203 -7.11 9.66 5.16
N GLU A 204 -6.42 10.34 4.24
CA GLU A 204 -6.73 11.70 3.84
C GLU A 204 -6.46 11.93 2.36
N VAL A 205 -7.38 12.62 1.68
CA VAL A 205 -7.23 13.10 0.30
C VAL A 205 -7.22 14.62 0.33
N LEU A 206 -6.11 15.20 -0.13
CA LEU A 206 -5.92 16.65 -0.24
C LEU A 206 -5.87 17.05 -1.71
N ARG A 207 -6.40 18.24 -2.03
CA ARG A 207 -6.42 18.81 -3.39
C ARG A 207 -5.71 20.16 -3.42
N PRO A 208 -4.37 20.19 -3.17
CA PRO A 208 -3.63 21.44 -3.13
C PRO A 208 -3.47 22.04 -4.53
N GLN A 209 -3.40 23.37 -4.61
CA GLN A 209 -3.04 24.07 -5.84
C GLN A 209 -1.57 23.81 -6.23
N ASP A 210 -0.68 23.76 -5.24
CA ASP A 210 0.72 23.40 -5.38
C ASP A 210 1.06 22.18 -4.52
N LYS A 211 1.23 21.03 -5.17
CA LYS A 211 1.56 19.76 -4.52
C LYS A 211 2.95 19.77 -3.86
N ARG A 212 3.92 20.50 -4.45
CA ARG A 212 5.29 20.55 -3.90
C ARG A 212 5.32 21.29 -2.58
N ARG A 213 4.64 22.45 -2.52
CA ARG A 213 4.51 23.22 -1.29
C ARG A 213 3.76 22.42 -0.22
N ALA A 214 2.63 21.82 -0.57
CA ALA A 214 1.85 21.01 0.36
C ALA A 214 2.66 19.81 0.89
N LEU A 215 3.46 19.15 0.05
CA LEU A 215 4.35 18.08 0.46
C LEU A 215 5.38 18.54 1.50
N LEU A 216 6.04 19.69 1.26
CA LEU A 216 7.01 20.23 2.21
C LEU A 216 6.37 20.58 3.56
N GLU A 217 5.19 21.20 3.56
CA GLU A 217 4.43 21.52 4.77
C GLU A 217 4.08 20.25 5.56
N LEU A 218 3.61 19.19 4.87
CA LEU A 218 3.30 17.91 5.49
C LEU A 218 4.52 17.21 6.09
N LEU A 219 5.67 17.27 5.40
CA LEU A 219 6.91 16.64 5.87
C LEU A 219 7.54 17.42 7.01
N GLU A 220 7.41 18.75 7.04
CA GLU A 220 7.90 19.57 8.15
C GLU A 220 7.22 19.23 9.47
N GLU A 221 5.91 18.95 9.46
CA GLU A 221 5.17 18.47 10.63
C GLU A 221 5.61 17.07 11.10
N ARG A 222 6.36 16.33 10.26
CA ARG A 222 6.75 14.93 10.45
C ARG A 222 8.27 14.73 10.37
N ARG A 223 9.04 15.78 10.60
CA ARG A 223 10.51 15.80 10.38
C ARG A 223 11.25 14.69 11.11
N ASP A 224 10.78 14.30 12.29
CA ASP A 224 11.38 13.26 13.13
C ASP A 224 10.83 11.85 12.85
N LYS A 225 10.00 11.69 11.81
CA LYS A 225 9.34 10.42 11.48
C LYS A 225 9.86 9.84 10.19
N SER A 226 9.89 8.51 10.12
CA SER A 226 10.22 7.80 8.89
C SER A 226 8.97 7.60 8.02
N GLY A 227 9.10 7.83 6.71
CA GLY A 227 7.97 7.70 5.80
C GLY A 227 8.34 7.50 4.34
N ILE A 228 7.33 7.22 3.52
CA ILE A 228 7.47 6.95 2.10
C ILE A 228 6.65 7.98 1.31
N VAL A 229 7.24 8.50 0.24
CA VAL A 229 6.60 9.42 -0.71
C VAL A 229 6.53 8.74 -2.08
N TYR A 230 5.33 8.39 -2.53
CA TYR A 230 5.11 7.75 -3.82
C TYR A 230 4.88 8.76 -4.94
N CYS A 231 5.58 8.57 -6.07
CA CYS A 231 5.42 9.33 -7.30
C CYS A 231 5.10 8.39 -8.47
N ALA A 232 4.28 8.84 -9.41
CA ALA A 232 3.87 8.04 -10.57
C ALA A 232 4.98 7.77 -11.58
N THR A 233 6.04 8.60 -11.63
CA THR A 233 7.09 8.54 -12.65
C THR A 233 8.49 8.61 -12.05
N ARG A 234 9.47 8.00 -12.73
CA ARG A 234 10.91 8.07 -12.38
C ARG A 234 11.38 9.53 -12.27
N LYS A 235 11.03 10.37 -13.26
CA LYS A 235 11.35 11.80 -13.25
C LYS A 235 10.74 12.54 -12.06
N GLY A 236 9.52 12.18 -11.66
CA GLY A 236 8.87 12.72 -10.47
C GLY A 236 9.63 12.38 -9.20
N VAL A 237 10.09 11.13 -9.08
CA VAL A 237 10.93 10.68 -7.94
C VAL A 237 12.20 11.51 -7.84
N GLU A 238 12.92 11.68 -8.95
CA GLU A 238 14.16 12.48 -8.98
C GLU A 238 13.91 13.93 -8.52
N GLN A 239 12.91 14.59 -9.10
CA GLN A 239 12.58 15.98 -8.80
C GLN A 239 12.15 16.19 -7.34
N ILE A 240 11.36 15.27 -6.79
CA ILE A 240 10.91 15.36 -5.39
C ILE A 240 12.06 15.03 -4.44
N CYS A 241 12.90 14.04 -4.75
CA CYS A 241 14.07 13.72 -3.94
C CYS A 241 15.04 14.91 -3.86
N GLU A 242 15.38 15.54 -4.98
CA GLU A 242 16.20 16.75 -5.04
C GLU A 242 15.60 17.92 -4.24
N LEU A 243 14.28 18.13 -4.36
CA LEU A 243 13.55 19.14 -3.61
C LEU A 243 13.67 18.90 -2.09
N LEU A 244 13.48 17.67 -1.64
CA LEU A 244 13.56 17.34 -0.22
C LEU A 244 14.97 17.46 0.33
N GLN A 245 15.97 16.99 -0.39
CA GLN A 245 17.38 17.12 -0.01
C GLN A 245 17.81 18.59 0.08
N SER A 246 17.42 19.42 -0.91
CA SER A 246 17.68 20.86 -0.89
C SER A 246 16.97 21.60 0.24
N SER A 247 15.86 21.05 0.74
CA SER A 247 15.11 21.54 1.90
C SER A 247 15.59 20.95 3.23
N GLY A 248 16.72 20.20 3.23
CA GLY A 248 17.36 19.67 4.44
C GLY A 248 16.73 18.41 5.02
N PHE A 249 15.97 17.65 4.23
CA PHE A 249 15.48 16.32 4.62
C PHE A 249 16.49 15.23 4.26
N ALA A 250 16.67 14.24 5.13
CA ALA A 250 17.44 13.03 4.85
C ALA A 250 16.60 12.10 3.94
N ALA A 251 16.54 12.43 2.65
CA ALA A 251 15.75 11.73 1.65
C ALA A 251 16.62 10.90 0.70
N SER A 252 16.12 9.72 0.33
CA SER A 252 16.69 8.85 -0.70
C SER A 252 15.62 8.51 -1.75
N ARG A 253 16.04 7.93 -2.89
CA ARG A 253 15.19 7.65 -4.05
C ARG A 253 15.18 6.17 -4.41
N TYR A 254 14.07 5.69 -4.96
CA TYR A 254 13.98 4.32 -5.45
C TYR A 254 13.06 4.19 -6.66
N HIS A 255 13.59 3.70 -7.78
CA HIS A 255 12.82 3.35 -8.97
C HIS A 255 13.60 2.38 -9.87
N ALA A 256 12.92 1.72 -10.80
CA ALA A 256 13.50 0.68 -11.65
C ALA A 256 14.62 1.17 -12.60
N GLY A 257 14.76 2.48 -12.80
CA GLY A 257 15.84 3.06 -13.62
C GLY A 257 17.20 3.20 -12.93
N LEU A 258 17.26 2.97 -11.60
CA LEU A 258 18.53 2.97 -10.85
C LEU A 258 19.28 1.66 -11.06
N SER A 259 20.61 1.68 -10.89
CA SER A 259 21.40 0.47 -10.91
C SER A 259 21.01 -0.49 -9.77
N PRO A 260 21.23 -1.81 -9.91
CA PRO A 260 20.93 -2.76 -8.84
C PRO A 260 21.62 -2.44 -7.52
N ASP A 261 22.89 -1.98 -7.59
CA ASP A 261 23.65 -1.62 -6.39
C ASP A 261 23.11 -0.35 -5.72
N GLU A 262 22.77 0.67 -6.50
CA GLU A 262 22.16 1.90 -5.97
C GLU A 262 20.79 1.62 -5.34
N ARG A 263 19.97 0.78 -5.97
CA ARG A 263 18.68 0.37 -5.39
C ARG A 263 18.88 -0.34 -4.06
N ARG A 264 19.83 -1.28 -3.98
CA ARG A 264 20.16 -2.00 -2.75
C ARG A 264 20.61 -1.03 -1.67
N GLN A 265 21.58 -0.15 -1.98
CA GLN A 265 22.12 0.82 -1.01
C GLN A 265 21.04 1.77 -0.49
N ASN A 266 20.21 2.34 -1.36
CA ASN A 266 19.14 3.26 -0.98
C ASN A 266 18.07 2.56 -0.11
N GLN A 267 17.74 1.31 -0.43
CA GLN A 267 16.85 0.49 0.37
C GLN A 267 17.45 0.21 1.76
N GLU A 268 18.69 -0.19 1.84
CA GLU A 268 19.41 -0.42 3.10
C GLU A 268 19.50 0.85 3.94
N ASP A 269 19.77 1.99 3.33
CA ASP A 269 19.83 3.29 4.02
C ASP A 269 18.49 3.65 4.66
N PHE A 270 17.38 3.39 3.95
CA PHE A 270 16.04 3.60 4.50
C PHE A 270 15.69 2.58 5.59
N ILE A 271 16.00 1.31 5.38
CA ILE A 271 15.72 0.23 6.34
C ILE A 271 16.51 0.42 7.64
N CYS A 272 17.77 0.86 7.53
CA CYS A 272 18.66 1.12 8.67
C CYS A 272 18.51 2.53 9.26
N ASP A 273 17.45 3.27 8.93
CA ASP A 273 17.18 4.63 9.41
C ASP A 273 18.30 5.66 9.12
N ARG A 274 19.19 5.39 8.13
CA ARG A 274 20.16 6.36 7.63
C ARG A 274 19.51 7.46 6.80
N CYS A 275 18.40 7.20 6.17
CA CYS A 275 17.49 8.21 5.65
C CYS A 275 16.08 8.04 6.22
N THR A 276 15.38 9.15 6.41
CA THR A 276 14.04 9.16 7.02
C THR A 276 12.91 9.20 5.98
N VAL A 277 13.20 9.69 4.77
CA VAL A 277 12.19 9.81 3.70
C VAL A 277 12.65 9.01 2.48
N MET A 278 11.86 8.02 2.07
CA MET A 278 12.06 7.33 0.80
C MET A 278 11.12 7.88 -0.26
N VAL A 279 11.65 8.44 -1.34
CA VAL A 279 10.88 8.89 -2.50
C VAL A 279 10.93 7.81 -3.57
N ALA A 280 9.79 7.27 -3.99
CA ALA A 280 9.81 6.09 -4.82
C ALA A 280 8.65 6.02 -5.84
N THR A 281 8.84 5.18 -6.88
CA THR A 281 7.72 4.65 -7.67
C THR A 281 7.14 3.39 -6.98
N ASN A 282 6.07 2.83 -7.53
CA ASN A 282 5.50 1.54 -7.10
C ASN A 282 6.54 0.38 -7.11
N ALA A 283 7.67 0.52 -7.80
CA ALA A 283 8.77 -0.44 -7.74
C ALA A 283 9.37 -0.59 -6.32
N PHE A 284 9.25 0.44 -5.47
CA PHE A 284 9.56 0.38 -4.05
C PHE A 284 8.33 -0.08 -3.29
N GLY A 285 8.01 -1.33 -3.41
CA GLY A 285 6.74 -1.73 -2.89
C GLY A 285 6.75 -3.13 -2.32
N MET A 286 6.71 -4.12 -3.16
CA MET A 286 6.62 -5.49 -2.72
C MET A 286 7.97 -5.91 -2.09
N GLY A 287 7.95 -6.35 -0.83
CA GLY A 287 9.15 -6.84 -0.14
C GLY A 287 9.74 -5.94 0.94
N ILE A 288 9.23 -4.74 1.18
CA ILE A 288 9.75 -3.89 2.25
C ILE A 288 8.96 -4.13 3.52
N ASP A 289 9.63 -4.67 4.52
CA ASP A 289 9.04 -4.96 5.83
C ASP A 289 9.59 -4.03 6.94
N LYS A 290 9.72 -2.73 6.62
CA LYS A 290 10.06 -1.72 7.63
C LYS A 290 8.82 -1.43 8.48
N SER A 291 8.86 -1.80 9.76
CA SER A 291 7.72 -1.71 10.66
C SER A 291 7.40 -0.28 11.15
N ASN A 292 8.41 0.60 11.20
CA ASN A 292 8.32 1.95 11.79
C ASN A 292 8.01 3.07 10.76
N VAL A 293 7.32 2.76 9.67
CA VAL A 293 6.86 3.76 8.71
C VAL A 293 5.65 4.49 9.29
N SER A 294 5.82 5.75 9.65
CA SER A 294 4.77 6.55 10.33
C SER A 294 3.83 7.27 9.35
N TYR A 295 4.22 7.42 8.09
CA TYR A 295 3.36 8.00 7.06
C TYR A 295 3.70 7.48 5.66
N VAL A 296 2.67 7.46 4.83
CA VAL A 296 2.79 7.25 3.37
C VAL A 296 2.07 8.41 2.68
N ILE A 297 2.80 9.14 1.83
CA ILE A 297 2.26 10.25 1.05
C ILE A 297 2.31 9.90 -0.44
N HIS A 298 1.17 9.96 -1.11
CA HIS A 298 1.09 9.82 -2.57
C HIS A 298 1.07 11.19 -3.23
N CYS A 299 2.14 11.56 -3.95
CA CYS A 299 2.19 12.79 -4.75
C CYS A 299 1.29 12.73 -6.00
N ASN A 300 0.97 11.51 -6.46
CA ASN A 300 0.08 11.26 -7.57
C ASN A 300 -0.90 10.15 -7.19
N MET A 301 -2.07 10.15 -7.80
CA MET A 301 -3.06 9.09 -7.64
C MET A 301 -2.52 7.76 -8.17
N PRO A 302 -2.54 6.66 -7.40
CA PRO A 302 -2.25 5.31 -7.89
C PRO A 302 -3.21 4.86 -8.99
N LYS A 303 -2.84 3.80 -9.72
CA LYS A 303 -3.65 3.28 -10.84
C LYS A 303 -4.91 2.56 -10.37
N SER A 304 -4.94 2.03 -9.15
CA SER A 304 -6.07 1.28 -8.60
C SER A 304 -6.19 1.41 -7.08
N VAL A 305 -7.35 1.05 -6.54
CA VAL A 305 -7.63 1.04 -5.09
C VAL A 305 -6.75 0.01 -4.39
N GLU A 306 -6.52 -1.14 -5.01
CA GLU A 306 -5.65 -2.19 -4.46
C GLU A 306 -4.20 -1.72 -4.34
N ALA A 307 -3.67 -1.08 -5.40
CA ALA A 307 -2.33 -0.52 -5.36
C ALA A 307 -2.20 0.53 -4.25
N TYR A 308 -3.18 1.45 -4.16
CA TYR A 308 -3.24 2.42 -3.08
C TYR A 308 -3.27 1.76 -1.70
N TYR A 309 -4.15 0.77 -1.50
CA TYR A 309 -4.29 0.07 -0.23
C TYR A 309 -3.00 -0.67 0.17
N GLN A 310 -2.33 -1.32 -0.78
CA GLN A 310 -1.06 -2.02 -0.57
C GLN A 310 0.09 -1.05 -0.22
N GLU A 311 0.18 0.08 -0.93
CA GLU A 311 1.20 1.11 -0.71
C GLU A 311 0.95 1.85 0.61
N ALA A 312 -0.28 2.29 0.88
CA ALA A 312 -0.70 2.92 2.13
C ALA A 312 -0.54 1.97 3.33
N GLY A 313 -0.82 0.68 3.14
CA GLY A 313 -0.70 -0.37 4.15
C GLY A 313 0.74 -0.63 4.64
N ARG A 314 1.75 0.01 4.06
CA ARG A 314 3.14 -0.02 4.56
C ARG A 314 3.30 0.82 5.81
N ALA A 315 2.44 1.83 6.00
CA ALA A 315 2.41 2.62 7.21
C ALA A 315 1.87 1.81 8.40
N GLY A 316 2.38 2.07 9.59
CA GLY A 316 1.86 1.56 10.86
C GLY A 316 1.80 0.04 10.95
N ARG A 317 2.76 -0.70 10.43
CA ARG A 317 2.82 -2.17 10.56
C ARG A 317 3.04 -2.64 11.98
N ASP A 318 3.66 -1.80 12.79
CA ASP A 318 3.84 -1.99 14.23
C ASP A 318 2.57 -1.72 15.06
N GLY A 319 1.45 -1.35 14.42
CA GLY A 319 0.19 -1.01 15.07
C GLY A 319 0.12 0.45 15.57
N ALA A 320 1.20 1.22 15.46
CA ALA A 320 1.20 2.63 15.82
C ALA A 320 0.31 3.45 14.86
N PRO A 321 -0.27 4.58 15.34
CA PRO A 321 -0.99 5.49 14.46
C PRO A 321 -0.12 6.01 13.32
N ALA A 322 -0.64 5.95 12.09
CA ALA A 322 0.07 6.38 10.90
C ALA A 322 -0.83 7.09 9.89
N ASP A 323 -0.26 8.01 9.13
CA ASP A 323 -0.97 8.83 8.15
C ASP A 323 -0.81 8.28 6.73
N CYS A 324 -1.92 8.18 6.00
CA CYS A 324 -1.97 7.83 4.59
C CYS A 324 -2.59 9.00 3.81
N ILE A 325 -1.74 9.83 3.20
CA ILE A 325 -2.14 11.09 2.59
C ILE A 325 -1.99 10.99 1.07
N LEU A 326 -3.03 11.36 0.33
CA LEU A 326 -3.00 11.41 -1.13
C LEU A 326 -3.17 12.84 -1.61
N LEU A 327 -2.20 13.35 -2.38
CA LEU A 327 -2.25 14.65 -3.03
C LEU A 327 -2.85 14.49 -4.42
N PHE A 328 -4.15 14.69 -4.55
CA PHE A 328 -4.88 14.49 -5.80
C PHE A 328 -4.96 15.76 -6.65
N SER A 329 -4.81 15.58 -7.95
CA SER A 329 -5.17 16.57 -8.96
C SER A 329 -5.81 15.90 -10.18
N PRO A 330 -6.69 16.58 -10.95
CA PRO A 330 -7.29 16.00 -12.15
C PRO A 330 -6.27 15.53 -13.19
N GLY A 331 -5.09 16.16 -13.25
CA GLY A 331 -3.99 15.75 -14.11
C GLY A 331 -3.45 14.36 -13.82
N ASP A 332 -3.64 13.86 -12.59
CA ASP A 332 -3.20 12.50 -12.23
C ASP A 332 -3.98 11.42 -13.00
N ILE A 333 -5.27 11.67 -13.28
CA ILE A 333 -6.11 10.76 -14.07
C ILE A 333 -5.55 10.60 -15.48
N THR A 334 -5.18 11.72 -16.11
CA THR A 334 -4.58 11.73 -17.46
C THR A 334 -3.24 11.00 -17.46
N THR A 335 -2.41 11.26 -16.45
CA THR A 335 -1.11 10.59 -16.28
C THR A 335 -1.29 9.08 -16.08
N ALA A 336 -2.22 8.66 -15.22
CA ALA A 336 -2.48 7.25 -14.96
C ALA A 336 -3.03 6.54 -16.20
N LYS A 337 -3.98 7.16 -16.94
CA LYS A 337 -4.47 6.63 -18.23
C LYS A 337 -3.34 6.46 -19.24
N TYR A 338 -2.48 7.48 -19.39
CA TYR A 338 -1.31 7.39 -20.26
C TYR A 338 -0.38 6.23 -19.89
N LEU A 339 -0.10 6.05 -18.61
CA LEU A 339 0.75 4.97 -18.13
C LEU A 339 0.13 3.58 -18.32
N ILE A 340 -1.21 3.45 -18.23
CA ILE A 340 -1.91 2.19 -18.49
C ILE A 340 -1.84 1.84 -19.99
N LEU A 341 -2.18 2.81 -20.86
CA LEU A 341 -2.26 2.58 -22.31
C LEU A 341 -0.89 2.38 -22.96
N ASN A 342 0.20 2.92 -22.37
CA ASN A 342 1.56 2.80 -22.88
C ASN A 342 2.44 1.84 -22.05
N GLN A 343 1.84 0.94 -21.29
CA GLN A 343 2.58 -0.06 -20.53
C GLN A 343 3.15 -1.13 -21.48
N THR A 344 4.48 -1.12 -21.67
CA THR A 344 5.23 -2.06 -22.52
C THR A 344 5.99 -3.11 -21.70
N GLU A 345 5.88 -3.06 -20.37
CA GLU A 345 6.81 -3.76 -19.46
C GLU A 345 6.52 -5.26 -19.28
N ASN A 346 5.47 -5.82 -19.92
CA ASN A 346 5.18 -7.25 -19.76
C ASN A 346 5.29 -7.98 -21.10
N ASP A 347 6.51 -8.44 -21.43
CA ASP A 347 6.80 -9.20 -22.64
C ASP A 347 6.19 -10.62 -22.63
N GLU A 348 5.61 -11.05 -21.49
CA GLU A 348 4.98 -12.38 -21.35
C GLU A 348 3.53 -12.40 -21.87
N LEU A 349 2.91 -11.23 -22.15
CA LEU A 349 1.51 -11.11 -22.59
C LEU A 349 1.38 -11.07 -24.11
N THR A 350 0.43 -11.80 -24.65
CA THR A 350 -0.06 -11.61 -26.03
C THR A 350 -0.76 -10.26 -26.19
N ASP A 351 -0.93 -9.79 -27.42
CA ASP A 351 -1.61 -8.49 -27.67
C ASP A 351 -3.07 -8.50 -27.22
N GLU A 352 -3.77 -9.64 -27.33
CA GLU A 352 -5.15 -9.80 -26.85
C GLU A 352 -5.23 -9.76 -25.34
N GLU A 353 -4.34 -10.48 -24.64
CA GLU A 353 -4.26 -10.45 -23.19
C GLU A 353 -3.88 -9.05 -22.66
N ARG A 354 -2.98 -8.36 -23.35
CA ARG A 354 -2.60 -6.97 -23.02
C ARG A 354 -3.79 -6.02 -23.12
N GLN A 355 -4.60 -6.12 -24.18
CA GLN A 355 -5.81 -5.30 -24.33
C GLN A 355 -6.84 -5.60 -23.23
N ALA A 356 -7.02 -6.88 -22.88
CA ALA A 356 -7.93 -7.27 -21.80
C ALA A 356 -7.47 -6.71 -20.44
N VAL A 357 -6.18 -6.81 -20.14
CA VAL A 357 -5.59 -6.24 -18.91
C VAL A 357 -5.74 -4.71 -18.88
N GLN A 358 -5.45 -4.02 -19.99
CA GLN A 358 -5.62 -2.56 -20.10
C GLN A 358 -7.08 -2.12 -19.86
N ALA A 359 -8.04 -2.85 -20.40
CA ALA A 359 -9.46 -2.56 -20.18
C ALA A 359 -9.84 -2.68 -18.70
N GLN A 360 -9.34 -3.71 -18.01
CA GLN A 360 -9.55 -3.89 -16.57
C GLN A 360 -8.86 -2.79 -15.75
N ASP A 361 -7.65 -2.41 -16.11
CA ASP A 361 -6.92 -1.33 -15.43
C ASP A 361 -7.64 0.02 -15.56
N LEU A 362 -8.31 0.27 -16.68
CA LEU A 362 -9.14 1.48 -16.83
C LEU A 362 -10.36 1.47 -15.90
N ILE A 363 -11.02 0.32 -15.72
CA ILE A 363 -12.13 0.17 -14.76
C ILE A 363 -11.64 0.41 -13.31
N ARG A 364 -10.48 -0.17 -12.94
CA ARG A 364 -9.86 0.05 -11.62
C ARG A 364 -9.49 1.52 -11.40
N LEU A 365 -8.98 2.19 -12.45
CA LEU A 365 -8.65 3.61 -12.40
C LEU A 365 -9.89 4.47 -12.14
N GLU A 366 -11.04 4.12 -12.71
CA GLU A 366 -12.30 4.80 -12.45
C GLU A 366 -12.71 4.68 -10.98
N GLN A 367 -12.60 3.48 -10.39
CA GLN A 367 -12.86 3.26 -8.96
C GLN A 367 -11.90 4.04 -8.07
N MET A 368 -10.61 4.09 -8.42
CA MET A 368 -9.64 4.92 -7.69
C MET A 368 -9.93 6.41 -7.82
N THR A 369 -10.40 6.84 -8.98
CA THR A 369 -10.87 8.22 -9.20
C THR A 369 -12.08 8.53 -8.31
N GLY A 370 -13.02 7.59 -8.20
CA GLY A 370 -14.16 7.67 -7.27
C GLY A 370 -13.72 7.83 -5.81
N TYR A 371 -12.72 7.07 -5.37
CA TYR A 371 -12.11 7.23 -4.05
C TYR A 371 -11.55 8.64 -3.81
N CYS A 372 -10.84 9.18 -4.80
CA CYS A 372 -10.29 10.53 -4.70
C CYS A 372 -11.36 11.64 -4.71
N LYS A 373 -12.52 11.38 -5.30
CA LYS A 373 -13.62 12.35 -5.44
C LYS A 373 -14.68 12.25 -4.36
N THR A 374 -14.76 11.13 -3.63
CA THR A 374 -15.82 10.90 -2.62
C THR A 374 -15.80 11.95 -1.51
N THR A 375 -16.98 12.37 -1.09
CA THR A 375 -17.21 13.13 0.13
C THR A 375 -17.60 12.25 1.33
N GLY A 376 -17.87 10.96 1.07
CA GLY A 376 -18.15 9.95 2.08
C GLY A 376 -16.93 9.53 2.88
N CYS A 377 -17.10 8.54 3.74
CA CYS A 377 -16.01 7.99 4.55
C CYS A 377 -14.94 7.35 3.66
N LEU A 378 -13.69 7.85 3.71
CA LEU A 378 -12.58 7.31 2.91
C LEU A 378 -12.25 5.86 3.28
N ARG A 379 -12.25 5.53 4.58
CA ARG A 379 -12.06 4.16 5.06
C ARG A 379 -13.21 3.25 4.61
N GLY A 380 -14.45 3.73 4.74
CA GLY A 380 -15.63 3.01 4.29
C GLY A 380 -15.56 2.67 2.81
N TYR A 381 -15.15 3.61 1.97
CA TYR A 381 -14.96 3.37 0.54
C TYR A 381 -14.00 2.22 0.24
N LEU A 382 -12.86 2.14 0.96
CA LEU A 382 -11.90 1.05 0.82
C LEU A 382 -12.50 -0.29 1.27
N LEU A 383 -13.23 -0.29 2.38
CA LEU A 383 -13.87 -1.50 2.91
C LEU A 383 -14.98 -2.01 1.99
N ASP A 384 -15.82 -1.11 1.44
CA ASP A 384 -16.85 -1.44 0.44
C ASP A 384 -16.22 -2.05 -0.81
N TYR A 385 -15.10 -1.50 -1.28
CA TYR A 385 -14.38 -2.02 -2.43
C TYR A 385 -13.98 -3.49 -2.27
N PHE A 386 -13.55 -3.88 -1.08
CA PHE A 386 -13.18 -5.26 -0.75
C PHE A 386 -14.38 -6.11 -0.28
N GLY A 387 -15.58 -5.53 -0.21
CA GLY A 387 -16.80 -6.21 0.20
C GLY A 387 -16.90 -6.45 1.71
N GLN A 388 -16.27 -5.59 2.53
CA GLN A 388 -16.32 -5.68 3.99
C GLN A 388 -17.32 -4.70 4.58
N PRO A 389 -18.29 -5.19 5.39
CA PRO A 389 -19.22 -4.32 6.11
C PRO A 389 -18.49 -3.36 7.06
N HIS A 390 -18.96 -2.12 7.15
CA HIS A 390 -18.37 -1.10 8.01
C HIS A 390 -19.43 -0.11 8.53
N ALA A 391 -19.07 0.68 9.55
CA ALA A 391 -19.88 1.80 10.01
C ALA A 391 -19.90 2.93 8.96
N PRO A 392 -20.99 3.70 8.84
CA PRO A 392 -21.09 4.81 7.88
C PRO A 392 -20.00 5.88 8.02
N ARG A 393 -19.44 6.04 9.22
CA ARG A 393 -18.35 6.97 9.55
C ARG A 393 -17.30 6.26 10.41
N CYS A 394 -16.05 6.44 10.06
CA CYS A 394 -14.92 5.83 10.80
C CYS A 394 -14.30 6.76 11.86
N GLU A 395 -14.72 8.03 11.90
CA GLU A 395 -14.21 9.10 12.78
C GLU A 395 -12.69 9.38 12.71
N ASN A 396 -11.97 8.61 11.92
CA ASN A 396 -10.50 8.69 11.77
C ASN A 396 -10.04 8.89 10.32
N CYS A 397 -10.84 9.49 9.44
CA CYS A 397 -10.38 9.87 8.11
C CYS A 397 -10.63 11.35 7.84
N GLY A 398 -9.90 11.90 6.86
CA GLY A 398 -9.98 13.32 6.54
C GLY A 398 -11.39 13.81 6.17
N ASN A 399 -12.25 12.94 5.61
CA ASN A 399 -13.63 13.30 5.31
C ASN A 399 -14.53 13.22 6.56
N CYS A 400 -14.38 12.22 7.41
CA CYS A 400 -15.19 12.12 8.64
C CYS A 400 -14.87 13.21 9.66
N GLN A 401 -13.62 13.70 9.69
CA GLN A 401 -13.16 14.77 10.59
C GLN A 401 -13.37 16.17 10.02
N ALA A 402 -13.68 16.29 8.72
CA ALA A 402 -13.93 17.58 8.11
C ALA A 402 -15.28 18.16 8.54
N GLU A 403 -15.31 19.46 8.75
CA GLU A 403 -16.53 20.22 8.82
C GLU A 403 -17.01 20.50 7.39
N TYR A 404 -18.29 20.29 7.13
CA TYR A 404 -18.90 20.57 5.84
C TYR A 404 -19.94 21.67 6.03
N ASP A 405 -19.87 22.69 5.18
CA ASP A 405 -20.93 23.68 5.04
C ASP A 405 -21.86 23.25 3.90
N LEU A 406 -23.15 23.18 4.19
CA LEU A 406 -24.18 23.01 3.14
C LEU A 406 -24.25 24.32 2.35
N GLN A 407 -23.88 24.25 1.08
CA GLN A 407 -24.03 25.37 0.14
C GLN A 407 -25.15 25.10 -0.83
N ASP A 408 -26.07 26.02 -0.95
CA ASP A 408 -27.08 26.00 -2.01
C ASP A 408 -26.41 26.49 -3.32
N LEU A 409 -26.14 25.55 -4.21
CA LEU A 409 -25.55 25.79 -5.52
C LEU A 409 -26.60 25.71 -6.65
N THR A 410 -27.87 25.84 -6.34
CA THR A 410 -28.96 25.66 -7.30
C THR A 410 -28.81 26.59 -8.51
N ARG A 411 -28.45 27.85 -8.29
CA ARG A 411 -28.30 28.83 -9.38
C ARG A 411 -27.09 28.50 -10.27
N GLU A 412 -25.95 28.19 -9.68
CA GLU A 412 -24.73 27.77 -10.37
C GLU A 412 -24.95 26.47 -11.14
N ALA A 413 -25.64 25.51 -10.53
CA ALA A 413 -26.01 24.26 -11.17
C ALA A 413 -26.87 24.50 -12.41
N GLN A 414 -27.91 25.34 -12.32
CA GLN A 414 -28.77 25.69 -13.47
C GLN A 414 -27.98 26.33 -14.61
N MET A 415 -27.03 27.23 -14.30
CA MET A 415 -26.17 27.85 -15.32
C MET A 415 -25.29 26.81 -16.01
N ILE A 416 -24.64 25.91 -15.25
CA ILE A 416 -23.74 24.89 -15.78
C ILE A 416 -24.53 23.86 -16.61
N LEU A 417 -25.59 23.28 -16.03
CA LEU A 417 -26.41 22.27 -16.70
C LEU A 417 -27.04 22.81 -17.99
N SER A 418 -27.55 24.06 -17.96
CA SER A 418 -28.06 24.74 -19.16
C SER A 418 -26.95 24.94 -20.22
N CYS A 419 -25.72 25.24 -19.80
CA CYS A 419 -24.59 25.38 -20.72
C CYS A 419 -24.28 24.03 -21.39
N VAL A 420 -24.20 22.93 -20.64
CA VAL A 420 -23.93 21.58 -21.16
C VAL A 420 -24.98 21.21 -22.23
N VAL A 421 -26.28 21.35 -21.90
CA VAL A 421 -27.37 21.04 -22.83
C VAL A 421 -27.29 21.90 -24.12
N ARG A 422 -27.05 23.21 -23.99
CA ARG A 422 -26.98 24.13 -25.15
C ARG A 422 -25.76 23.87 -26.02
N VAL A 423 -24.60 23.60 -25.45
CA VAL A 423 -23.39 23.26 -26.19
C VAL A 423 -23.59 21.95 -26.94
N ARG A 424 -24.14 20.91 -26.29
CA ARG A 424 -24.48 19.64 -26.95
C ARG A 424 -25.48 19.84 -28.11
N THR A 425 -26.52 20.63 -27.90
CA THR A 425 -27.53 20.91 -28.92
C THR A 425 -26.92 21.67 -30.10
N ARG A 426 -25.98 22.60 -29.86
CA ARG A 426 -25.33 23.39 -30.91
C ARG A 426 -24.35 22.57 -31.74
N LEU A 427 -23.59 21.67 -31.11
CA LEU A 427 -22.50 20.93 -31.76
C LEU A 427 -22.93 19.52 -32.23
N GLY A 428 -23.98 18.94 -31.66
CA GLY A 428 -24.38 17.56 -31.90
C GLY A 428 -23.55 16.51 -31.12
N TYR A 429 -22.58 16.94 -30.31
CA TYR A 429 -21.74 16.07 -29.50
C TYR A 429 -21.37 16.72 -28.15
N CYS A 430 -20.96 15.92 -27.19
CA CYS A 430 -20.53 16.36 -25.85
C CYS A 430 -19.07 16.85 -25.89
N VAL A 431 -18.77 17.89 -25.11
CA VAL A 431 -17.43 18.48 -24.99
C VAL A 431 -16.89 18.33 -23.55
N GLY A 432 -15.57 18.43 -23.40
CA GLY A 432 -14.93 18.29 -22.09
C GLY A 432 -15.10 19.52 -21.18
N THR A 433 -14.88 19.34 -19.88
CA THR A 433 -15.00 20.37 -18.83
C THR A 433 -14.21 21.64 -19.11
N ALA A 434 -13.05 21.54 -19.75
CA ALA A 434 -12.21 22.69 -20.07
C ALA A 434 -12.92 23.67 -21.05
N LEU A 435 -13.55 23.16 -22.10
CA LEU A 435 -14.27 24.00 -23.07
C LEU A 435 -15.56 24.57 -22.45
N LEU A 436 -16.30 23.78 -21.68
CA LEU A 436 -17.46 24.25 -20.90
C LEU A 436 -17.09 25.40 -19.98
N GLY A 437 -15.98 25.27 -19.25
CA GLY A 437 -15.46 26.32 -18.38
C GLY A 437 -15.07 27.59 -19.15
N GLN A 438 -14.51 27.46 -20.36
CA GLN A 438 -14.21 28.61 -21.23
C GLN A 438 -15.48 29.32 -21.69
N VAL A 439 -16.52 28.58 -22.08
CA VAL A 439 -17.83 29.16 -22.49
C VAL A 439 -18.47 29.90 -21.32
N LEU A 440 -18.57 29.27 -20.14
CA LEU A 440 -19.16 29.88 -18.94
C LEU A 440 -18.43 31.14 -18.49
N ARG A 441 -17.11 31.21 -18.68
CA ARG A 441 -16.32 32.41 -18.39
C ARG A 441 -16.37 33.50 -19.47
N GLY A 442 -16.90 33.21 -20.65
CA GLY A 442 -16.85 34.13 -21.76
C GLY A 442 -15.43 34.28 -22.34
N SER A 443 -14.68 33.18 -22.45
CA SER A 443 -13.32 33.17 -22.99
C SER A 443 -13.29 33.45 -24.50
N ARG A 444 -12.34 34.31 -24.91
CA ARG A 444 -12.09 34.61 -26.35
C ARG A 444 -11.14 33.59 -27.01
N ALA A 445 -11.01 32.38 -26.45
CA ALA A 445 -10.17 31.32 -27.01
C ALA A 445 -10.60 31.00 -28.47
N ALA A 446 -9.62 30.69 -29.33
CA ALA A 446 -9.86 30.38 -30.73
C ALA A 446 -10.93 29.28 -30.92
N ARG A 447 -10.84 28.23 -30.12
CA ARG A 447 -11.77 27.09 -30.16
C ARG A 447 -13.23 27.46 -29.85
N VAL A 448 -13.46 28.40 -28.93
CA VAL A 448 -14.82 28.87 -28.59
C VAL A 448 -15.44 29.62 -29.78
N ARG A 449 -14.64 30.44 -30.48
CA ARG A 449 -15.07 31.20 -31.66
C ARG A 449 -15.29 30.30 -32.88
N GLU A 450 -14.35 29.41 -33.17
CA GLU A 450 -14.45 28.45 -34.27
C GLU A 450 -15.74 27.63 -34.22
N LEU A 451 -16.17 27.28 -32.99
CA LEU A 451 -17.38 26.50 -32.77
C LEU A 451 -18.66 27.35 -32.60
N GLY A 452 -18.56 28.68 -32.69
CA GLY A 452 -19.70 29.62 -32.58
C GLY A 452 -20.38 29.54 -31.21
N LEU A 453 -19.62 29.25 -30.13
CA LEU A 453 -20.15 29.08 -28.76
C LEU A 453 -20.29 30.44 -28.05
N GLU A 454 -19.74 31.50 -28.59
CA GLU A 454 -19.91 32.88 -28.10
C GLU A 454 -21.35 33.39 -28.25
N ASP A 455 -22.13 32.83 -29.20
CA ASP A 455 -23.52 33.20 -29.44
C ASP A 455 -24.52 32.54 -28.47
N LEU A 456 -24.04 31.62 -27.62
CA LEU A 456 -24.92 30.94 -26.67
C LEU A 456 -25.34 31.88 -25.52
N PRO A 457 -26.62 31.83 -25.09
CA PRO A 457 -27.09 32.63 -23.94
C PRO A 457 -26.35 32.34 -22.64
N THR A 458 -25.63 31.19 -22.58
CA THR A 458 -24.83 30.78 -21.42
C THR A 458 -23.36 31.24 -21.49
N TYR A 459 -22.97 31.92 -22.60
CA TYR A 459 -21.62 32.45 -22.72
C TYR A 459 -21.37 33.60 -21.75
N GLY A 460 -20.36 33.47 -20.93
CA GLY A 460 -19.93 34.48 -19.97
C GLY A 460 -20.83 34.62 -18.73
N LEU A 461 -21.78 33.71 -18.48
CA LEU A 461 -22.63 33.77 -17.27
C LEU A 461 -21.85 33.71 -15.96
N MET A 462 -20.66 33.12 -15.98
CA MET A 462 -19.78 32.96 -14.81
C MET A 462 -18.44 33.70 -14.99
N ARG A 463 -18.44 34.83 -15.70
CA ARG A 463 -17.21 35.60 -15.97
C ARG A 463 -16.47 36.09 -14.74
N ASP A 464 -17.20 36.29 -13.64
CA ASP A 464 -16.67 36.84 -12.40
C ASP A 464 -16.05 35.72 -11.50
N LEU A 465 -16.24 34.47 -11.85
CA LEU A 465 -15.68 33.36 -11.13
C LEU A 465 -14.30 32.93 -11.68
N PRO A 466 -13.34 32.59 -10.79
CA PRO A 466 -12.07 32.00 -11.20
C PRO A 466 -12.27 30.67 -11.93
N ALA A 467 -11.40 30.35 -12.91
CA ALA A 467 -11.48 29.09 -13.65
C ALA A 467 -11.45 27.84 -12.73
N GLY A 468 -10.70 27.91 -11.62
CA GLY A 468 -10.64 26.85 -10.61
C GLY A 468 -12.00 26.60 -9.95
N ARG A 469 -12.75 27.68 -9.63
CA ARG A 469 -14.08 27.54 -9.01
C ARG A 469 -15.11 26.94 -9.95
N ILE A 470 -15.10 27.31 -11.23
CA ILE A 470 -16.00 26.69 -12.22
C ILE A 470 -15.69 25.20 -12.40
N ARG A 471 -14.41 24.82 -12.40
CA ARG A 471 -14.00 23.40 -12.44
C ARG A 471 -14.49 22.65 -11.21
N GLU A 472 -14.31 23.22 -10.03
CA GLU A 472 -14.80 22.66 -8.78
C GLU A 472 -16.33 22.45 -8.79
N LEU A 473 -17.09 23.42 -9.31
CA LEU A 473 -18.56 23.32 -9.45
C LEU A 473 -18.95 22.19 -10.42
N LEU A 474 -18.25 22.03 -11.55
CA LEU A 474 -18.45 20.93 -12.49
C LEU A 474 -18.18 19.57 -11.82
N GLU A 475 -17.10 19.46 -11.04
CA GLU A 475 -16.76 18.25 -10.29
C GLU A 475 -17.79 17.92 -9.19
N LEU A 476 -18.31 18.95 -8.51
CA LEU A 476 -19.37 18.78 -7.49
C LEU A 476 -20.69 18.30 -8.11
N LEU A 477 -21.06 18.83 -9.28
CA LEU A 477 -22.26 18.40 -10.01
C LEU A 477 -22.11 16.99 -10.58
N GLU A 478 -20.92 16.60 -11.01
CA GLU A 478 -20.61 15.23 -11.42
C GLU A 478 -20.71 14.27 -10.23
N ALA A 479 -20.10 14.62 -9.10
CA ALA A 479 -20.17 13.83 -7.86
C ALA A 479 -21.61 13.72 -7.29
N GLY A 480 -22.40 14.77 -7.50
CA GLY A 480 -23.84 14.78 -7.12
C GLY A 480 -24.74 14.02 -8.09
N GLY A 481 -24.19 13.43 -9.17
CA GLY A 481 -24.94 12.67 -10.16
C GLY A 481 -25.77 13.51 -11.15
N TYR A 482 -25.55 14.82 -11.24
CA TYR A 482 -26.21 15.70 -12.20
C TYR A 482 -25.53 15.74 -13.57
N LEU A 483 -24.21 15.47 -13.59
CA LEU A 483 -23.38 15.36 -14.79
C LEU A 483 -22.74 13.98 -14.84
N GLN A 484 -22.46 13.53 -16.08
CA GLN A 484 -21.67 12.33 -16.33
C GLN A 484 -20.64 12.62 -17.40
N THR A 485 -19.43 12.08 -17.23
CA THR A 485 -18.34 12.22 -18.20
C THR A 485 -18.17 10.90 -18.94
N ASP A 486 -18.18 10.94 -20.29
CA ASP A 486 -17.85 9.78 -21.13
C ASP A 486 -16.40 9.33 -20.83
N PRO A 487 -16.19 8.09 -20.36
CA PRO A 487 -14.86 7.61 -19.97
C PRO A 487 -13.89 7.50 -21.16
N VAL A 488 -14.40 7.34 -22.39
CA VAL A 488 -13.59 7.15 -23.60
C VAL A 488 -13.21 8.51 -24.21
N HIS A 489 -14.18 9.39 -24.42
CA HIS A 489 -13.98 10.65 -25.14
C HIS A 489 -13.89 11.88 -24.23
N GLY A 490 -14.16 11.73 -22.93
CA GLY A 490 -14.10 12.82 -21.96
C GLY A 490 -15.17 13.90 -22.14
N GLY A 491 -16.20 13.62 -22.93
CA GLY A 491 -17.35 14.52 -23.13
C GLY A 491 -18.28 14.52 -21.93
N VAL A 492 -18.73 15.70 -21.49
CA VAL A 492 -19.64 15.86 -20.35
C VAL A 492 -21.07 15.98 -20.83
N ASP A 493 -21.96 15.17 -20.27
CA ASP A 493 -23.40 15.20 -20.52
C ASP A 493 -24.20 15.33 -19.22
N THR A 494 -25.47 15.70 -19.36
CA THR A 494 -26.42 15.77 -18.25
C THR A 494 -27.07 14.41 -18.00
N THR A 495 -27.31 14.08 -16.73
CA THR A 495 -28.09 12.91 -16.34
C THR A 495 -29.58 13.22 -16.29
N PRO A 496 -30.49 12.23 -16.17
CA PRO A 496 -31.90 12.48 -15.95
C PRO A 496 -32.21 13.35 -14.73
N GLN A 497 -31.38 13.26 -13.67
CA GLN A 497 -31.51 14.07 -12.45
C GLN A 497 -31.31 15.57 -12.72
N ALA A 498 -30.51 15.94 -13.73
CA ALA A 498 -30.32 17.32 -14.13
C ALA A 498 -31.63 17.99 -14.63
N ALA A 499 -32.56 17.21 -15.20
CA ALA A 499 -33.85 17.71 -15.66
C ALA A 499 -34.71 18.23 -14.50
N GLU A 500 -34.64 17.58 -13.33
CA GLU A 500 -35.36 18.01 -12.13
C GLU A 500 -34.88 19.38 -11.65
N VAL A 501 -33.58 19.68 -11.78
CA VAL A 501 -33.00 20.98 -11.43
C VAL A 501 -33.38 22.05 -12.44
N LEU A 502 -33.35 21.70 -13.76
CA LEU A 502 -33.59 22.67 -14.84
C LEU A 502 -35.06 23.02 -15.02
N PHE A 503 -35.97 22.06 -14.82
CA PHE A 503 -37.38 22.21 -15.21
C PHE A 503 -38.35 22.09 -14.02
N HIS A 504 -37.97 21.43 -12.92
CA HIS A 504 -38.86 21.18 -11.79
C HIS A 504 -38.44 21.91 -10.50
N GLY A 505 -37.37 22.72 -10.56
CA GLY A 505 -36.94 23.58 -9.45
C GLY A 505 -36.34 22.84 -8.26
N GLN A 506 -35.82 21.62 -8.48
CA GLN A 506 -35.10 20.89 -7.44
C GLN A 506 -33.87 21.69 -6.99
N ARG A 507 -33.71 21.84 -5.68
CA ARG A 507 -32.52 22.49 -5.11
C ARG A 507 -31.32 21.57 -5.19
N VAL A 508 -30.16 22.18 -5.42
CA VAL A 508 -28.86 21.52 -5.41
C VAL A 508 -28.10 21.98 -4.18
N GLU A 509 -28.22 21.22 -3.09
CA GLU A 509 -27.46 21.43 -1.88
C GLU A 509 -26.25 20.50 -1.86
N VAL A 510 -25.06 21.04 -1.79
CA VAL A 510 -23.81 20.28 -1.80
C VAL A 510 -23.03 20.54 -0.52
N SER A 511 -22.58 19.46 0.12
CA SER A 511 -21.68 19.54 1.25
C SER A 511 -20.27 19.90 0.77
N VAL A 512 -19.85 21.13 0.98
CA VAL A 512 -18.53 21.61 0.62
C VAL A 512 -17.64 21.59 1.88
N LYS A 513 -16.48 20.94 1.76
CA LYS A 513 -15.51 20.90 2.87
C LYS A 513 -15.09 22.32 3.25
N ARG A 514 -15.28 22.69 4.50
CA ARG A 514 -14.88 24.00 5.02
C ARG A 514 -13.36 24.13 4.86
N GLN A 515 -12.92 25.00 3.97
CA GLN A 515 -11.49 25.35 3.91
C GLN A 515 -11.19 26.24 5.12
N PRO A 516 -10.15 25.95 5.91
CA PRO A 516 -9.69 26.91 6.90
C PRO A 516 -9.35 28.19 6.15
N LEU A 517 -9.92 29.32 6.60
CA LEU A 517 -9.64 30.65 6.06
C LEU A 517 -8.12 30.83 5.97
N GLN A 518 -7.60 30.91 4.75
CA GLN A 518 -6.22 31.28 4.45
C GLN A 518 -6.07 32.80 4.67
N ASP A 519 -6.15 33.26 5.93
CA ASP A 519 -5.67 34.58 6.33
C ASP A 519 -5.68 34.66 7.85
N GLN A 520 -4.67 34.07 8.47
CA GLN A 520 -4.04 34.60 9.68
C GLN A 520 -2.74 33.79 9.89
N PRO A 521 -1.59 34.50 10.10
CA PRO A 521 -0.37 33.81 10.53
C PRO A 521 -0.70 33.13 11.87
N ALA A 522 -0.29 31.86 11.94
CA ALA A 522 -0.55 30.99 13.09
C ALA A 522 -0.11 31.64 14.40
N ARG A 523 -0.98 32.45 15.01
CA ARG A 523 -0.91 32.81 16.42
C ARG A 523 -1.58 31.66 17.19
N GLY A 524 -0.75 30.77 17.73
CA GLY A 524 -1.02 30.02 18.94
C GLY A 524 -2.37 29.30 18.98
N ARG A 525 -2.56 28.20 18.22
CA ARG A 525 -3.43 27.13 18.73
C ARG A 525 -2.73 26.55 19.95
N ALA A 526 -3.14 27.04 21.12
CA ALA A 526 -2.82 26.40 22.38
C ALA A 526 -3.22 24.92 22.23
N LYS A 527 -2.22 24.04 22.14
CA LYS A 527 -2.41 22.61 22.35
C LYS A 527 -3.09 22.47 23.70
N ALA A 528 -4.33 22.00 23.72
CA ALA A 528 -4.87 21.39 24.92
C ALA A 528 -3.95 20.20 25.20
N LYS A 529 -2.94 20.43 26.02
CA LYS A 529 -2.12 19.40 26.64
C LYS A 529 -3.05 18.58 27.52
N ALA A 530 -3.46 17.42 27.05
CA ALA A 530 -3.71 16.33 27.96
C ALA A 530 -2.35 16.03 28.60
N GLU A 531 -2.16 16.46 29.83
CA GLU A 531 -1.03 16.09 30.66
C GLU A 531 -1.05 14.58 30.83
N ARG A 532 -0.11 13.90 30.18
CA ARG A 532 0.26 12.52 30.48
C ARG A 532 1.56 12.55 31.29
N PRO A 533 1.67 11.80 32.38
CA PRO A 533 2.94 11.61 33.08
C PRO A 533 3.77 10.60 32.27
N LYS A 534 4.66 11.05 31.35
CA LYS A 534 5.38 10.17 30.40
C LYS A 534 6.78 10.63 30.04
N LYS A 535 7.49 11.41 30.87
CA LYS A 535 8.86 11.79 30.51
C LYS A 535 9.85 10.63 30.61
N ALA A 536 9.75 9.76 31.60
CA ALA A 536 10.72 8.68 31.82
C ALA A 536 10.58 7.50 30.85
N GLU A 537 9.36 7.08 30.49
CA GLU A 537 9.14 6.01 29.50
C GLU A 537 9.53 6.44 28.08
N ASP A 538 9.34 7.71 27.72
CA ASP A 538 9.74 8.23 26.42
C ASP A 538 11.27 8.32 26.29
N ASP A 539 11.99 8.61 27.38
CA ASP A 539 13.45 8.69 27.42
C ASP A 539 14.10 7.29 27.34
N LEU A 540 13.55 6.28 28.04
CA LEU A 540 14.01 4.88 27.95
C LEU A 540 13.78 4.31 26.54
N LEU A 541 12.60 4.55 25.98
CA LEU A 541 12.30 4.12 24.63
C LEU A 541 13.25 4.75 23.59
N ALA A 542 13.65 6.01 23.81
CA ALA A 542 14.64 6.68 22.95
C ALA A 542 16.03 6.01 23.07
N ALA A 543 16.46 5.65 24.28
CA ALA A 543 17.71 4.94 24.53
C ALA A 543 17.72 3.56 23.85
N LEU A 544 16.65 2.77 24.02
CA LEU A 544 16.51 1.46 23.37
C LEU A 544 16.48 1.56 21.85
N LYS A 545 15.85 2.59 21.28
CA LYS A 545 15.90 2.85 19.83
C LYS A 545 17.31 3.20 19.35
N ALA A 546 18.05 3.98 20.10
CA ALA A 546 19.43 4.35 19.79
C ALA A 546 20.34 3.11 19.85
N LEU A 547 20.19 2.25 20.87
CA LEU A 547 20.90 0.97 20.96
C LEU A 547 20.60 0.07 19.76
N ARG A 548 19.32 -0.13 19.44
CA ARG A 548 18.92 -0.92 18.27
C ARG A 548 19.53 -0.41 16.98
N LEU A 549 19.55 0.92 16.78
CA LEU A 549 20.16 1.53 15.60
C LEU A 549 21.68 1.26 15.55
N ARG A 550 22.38 1.38 16.67
CA ARG A 550 23.81 1.06 16.79
C ARG A 550 24.09 -0.40 16.44
N LEU A 551 23.34 -1.35 17.03
CA LEU A 551 23.46 -2.78 16.74
C LEU A 551 23.17 -3.09 15.26
N SER A 552 22.19 -2.42 14.67
CA SER A 552 21.86 -2.52 13.25
C SER A 552 23.04 -2.10 12.36
N GLN A 553 23.69 -0.99 12.68
CA GLN A 553 24.85 -0.48 11.94
C GLN A 553 26.09 -1.37 12.11
N GLU A 554 26.35 -1.85 13.34
CA GLU A 554 27.50 -2.72 13.64
C GLU A 554 27.41 -4.09 12.95
N GLN A 555 26.21 -4.64 12.87
CA GLN A 555 25.99 -5.97 12.30
C GLN A 555 25.52 -5.97 10.85
N HIS A 556 25.32 -4.80 10.27
CA HIS A 556 24.81 -4.62 8.89
C HIS A 556 23.48 -5.34 8.65
N ILE A 557 22.60 -5.36 9.65
CA ILE A 557 21.26 -5.96 9.57
C ILE A 557 20.18 -4.89 9.84
N PRO A 558 19.02 -4.98 9.20
CA PRO A 558 17.91 -4.05 9.43
C PRO A 558 17.49 -3.97 10.90
N ALA A 559 17.25 -2.75 11.39
CA ALA A 559 16.90 -2.52 12.79
C ALA A 559 15.63 -3.29 13.24
N TYR A 560 14.64 -3.45 12.36
CA TYR A 560 13.41 -4.19 12.65
C TYR A 560 13.63 -5.72 12.75
N ILE A 561 14.69 -6.26 12.16
CA ILE A 561 15.07 -7.69 12.30
C ILE A 561 15.58 -7.95 13.72
N ILE A 562 16.29 -7.00 14.32
CA ILE A 562 16.72 -7.08 15.70
C ILE A 562 15.47 -7.12 16.59
N CYS A 563 14.68 -6.04 16.56
CA CYS A 563 13.37 -5.99 17.22
C CYS A 563 12.50 -4.85 16.66
N THR A 564 11.17 -5.03 16.74
CA THR A 564 10.20 -4.03 16.27
C THR A 564 10.02 -2.90 17.31
N ASN A 565 9.37 -1.81 16.94
CA ASN A 565 9.00 -0.77 17.90
C ASN A 565 8.04 -1.29 18.97
N ALA A 566 7.13 -2.20 18.60
CA ALA A 566 6.23 -2.85 19.56
C ALA A 566 7.01 -3.68 20.58
N THR A 567 8.06 -4.39 20.15
CA THR A 567 8.99 -5.11 21.02
C THR A 567 9.72 -4.16 22.00
N LEU A 568 10.21 -3.01 21.49
CA LEU A 568 10.87 -2.01 22.36
C LEU A 568 9.91 -1.38 23.36
N LEU A 569 8.65 -1.15 22.97
CA LEU A 569 7.62 -0.66 23.88
C LEU A 569 7.29 -1.68 24.97
N ASP A 570 7.13 -2.96 24.61
CA ASP A 570 6.90 -4.04 25.59
C ASP A 570 8.12 -4.22 26.52
N MET A 571 9.34 -4.11 25.98
CA MET A 571 10.58 -4.13 26.74
C MET A 571 10.68 -2.95 27.72
N ALA A 572 10.34 -1.75 27.27
CA ALA A 572 10.32 -0.55 28.11
C ALA A 572 9.22 -0.60 29.18
N ALA A 573 8.12 -1.30 28.95
CA ALA A 573 7.05 -1.48 29.93
C ALA A 573 7.37 -2.58 30.97
N ARG A 574 8.09 -3.65 30.57
CA ARG A 574 8.39 -4.81 31.42
C ARG A 574 9.68 -4.67 32.22
N HIS A 575 10.63 -3.88 31.75
CA HIS A 575 11.96 -3.71 32.34
C HIS A 575 12.67 -5.06 32.66
N PRO A 576 12.87 -5.96 31.67
CA PRO A 576 13.49 -7.25 31.92
C PRO A 576 14.93 -7.08 32.44
N CYS A 577 15.28 -7.85 33.48
CA CYS A 577 16.61 -7.86 34.13
C CYS A 577 17.40 -9.12 33.80
N THR A 578 16.75 -10.17 33.32
CA THR A 578 17.38 -11.46 32.99
C THR A 578 17.03 -11.89 31.56
N ILE A 579 17.77 -12.86 31.02
CA ILE A 579 17.48 -13.44 29.69
C ILE A 579 16.12 -14.15 29.70
N GLU A 580 15.73 -14.77 30.80
CA GLU A 580 14.44 -15.44 30.97
C GLU A 580 13.29 -14.42 30.87
N GLU A 581 13.40 -13.30 31.56
CA GLU A 581 12.43 -12.20 31.49
C GLU A 581 12.41 -11.54 30.10
N LEU A 582 13.57 -11.43 29.44
CA LEU A 582 13.67 -10.90 28.08
C LEU A 582 12.96 -11.81 27.07
N LEU A 583 12.97 -13.14 27.27
CA LEU A 583 12.22 -14.09 26.45
C LEU A 583 10.69 -13.97 26.61
N GLU A 584 10.20 -13.27 27.63
CA GLU A 584 8.78 -12.96 27.79
C GLU A 584 8.35 -11.71 27.01
N VAL A 585 9.31 -10.91 26.53
CA VAL A 585 9.05 -9.75 25.70
C VAL A 585 8.58 -10.20 24.32
N SER A 586 7.45 -9.65 23.86
CA SER A 586 6.85 -10.01 22.58
C SER A 586 7.81 -9.71 21.41
N GLY A 587 8.09 -10.72 20.58
CA GLY A 587 8.97 -10.60 19.41
C GLY A 587 10.46 -10.89 19.69
N ILE A 588 10.82 -11.32 20.90
CA ILE A 588 12.15 -11.85 21.27
C ILE A 588 12.07 -13.37 21.35
N GLY A 589 12.60 -14.07 20.36
CA GLY A 589 12.79 -15.52 20.39
C GLY A 589 14.19 -15.91 20.85
N GLN A 590 14.42 -17.22 21.03
CA GLN A 590 15.67 -17.77 21.55
C GLN A 590 16.93 -17.23 20.85
N ALA A 591 16.98 -17.31 19.52
CA ALA A 591 18.14 -16.85 18.74
C ALA A 591 18.41 -15.35 18.88
N LYS A 592 17.37 -14.53 19.03
CA LYS A 592 17.53 -13.09 19.25
C LYS A 592 18.00 -12.77 20.66
N ALA A 593 17.50 -13.49 21.67
CA ALA A 593 17.93 -13.34 23.04
C ALA A 593 19.41 -13.71 23.21
N GLU A 594 19.85 -14.80 22.59
CA GLU A 594 21.25 -15.22 22.60
C GLU A 594 22.18 -14.23 21.89
N ARG A 595 21.71 -13.60 20.81
CA ARG A 595 22.53 -12.72 19.99
C ARG A 595 22.57 -11.27 20.48
N PHE A 596 21.45 -10.76 20.98
CA PHE A 596 21.29 -9.34 21.31
C PHE A 596 20.90 -9.08 22.75
N GLY A 597 20.49 -10.12 23.51
CA GLY A 597 19.92 -9.99 24.85
C GLY A 597 20.82 -9.23 25.80
N ASP A 598 22.12 -9.60 25.87
CA ASP A 598 23.08 -8.96 26.76
C ASP A 598 23.21 -7.45 26.50
N ALA A 599 23.11 -7.01 25.23
CA ALA A 599 23.20 -5.59 24.90
C ALA A 599 21.97 -4.81 25.39
N PHE A 600 20.76 -5.38 25.25
CA PHE A 600 19.54 -4.76 25.73
C PHE A 600 19.48 -4.74 27.26
N LEU A 601 19.86 -5.82 27.93
CA LEU A 601 19.88 -5.88 29.40
C LEU A 601 20.86 -4.86 30.01
N LYS A 602 22.06 -4.71 29.42
CA LYS A 602 23.01 -3.68 29.84
C LYS A 602 22.49 -2.24 29.65
N GLU A 603 21.78 -1.97 28.57
CA GLU A 603 21.20 -0.65 28.34
C GLU A 603 20.08 -0.34 29.33
N LEU A 604 19.24 -1.32 29.65
CA LEU A 604 18.19 -1.23 30.67
C LEU A 604 18.80 -0.97 32.05
N GLU A 605 19.81 -1.74 32.42
CA GLU A 605 20.53 -1.58 33.70
C GLU A 605 21.19 -0.19 33.78
N HIS A 606 21.86 0.25 32.73
CA HIS A 606 22.48 1.59 32.66
C HIS A 606 21.46 2.70 32.82
N TYR A 607 20.31 2.57 32.16
CA TYR A 607 19.23 3.53 32.27
C TYR A 607 18.66 3.60 33.70
N GLU A 608 18.44 2.44 34.36
CA GLU A 608 17.96 2.38 35.73
C GLU A 608 18.96 2.99 36.74
N GLN A 609 20.26 2.78 36.52
CA GLN A 609 21.32 3.37 37.36
C GLN A 609 21.39 4.89 37.22
N THR A 610 21.11 5.44 36.02
CA THR A 610 21.20 6.87 35.73
C THR A 610 19.95 7.65 36.11
N HIS A 611 18.76 7.05 36.05
CA HIS A 611 17.48 7.75 36.21
C HIS A 611 16.67 7.27 37.42
N GLY A 612 17.15 6.26 38.16
CA GLY A 612 16.48 5.67 39.32
C GLY A 612 15.31 4.74 38.93
N ARG A 613 15.13 3.65 39.65
CA ARG A 613 13.96 2.76 39.50
C ARG A 613 12.71 3.54 39.92
N ASN A 614 11.91 4.02 38.98
CA ASN A 614 10.52 4.34 39.27
C ASN A 614 9.77 2.98 39.37
N ALA A 615 9.66 2.47 40.60
CA ALA A 615 8.78 1.33 40.90
C ALA A 615 7.31 1.74 40.60
N PRO A 616 6.46 0.79 40.14
CA PRO A 616 5.05 1.06 39.80
C PRO A 616 4.22 1.50 41.02
#